data_e1b46e689ed2a9eec7efc575db098e90
#
_entry.id   e1b46e689ed2a9eec7efc575db098e90
#
_cell.length_a   1.000
_cell.length_b   1.000
_cell.length_c   1.000
_cell.angle_alpha   90.00
_cell.angle_beta   90.00
_cell.angle_gamma   90.00
#
_symmetry.space_group_name_H-M   'P 1'
#
loop_
_entity.id
_entity.type
_entity.pdbx_description
1 polymer ?
#
loop_
_entity_poly.entity_id
_entity_poly.type
_entity_poly.pdbx_seq_one_letter_code
_entity_poly.pdbx_strand_id
1 'polypeptide(L)'
;MDSSILRQNGFEGFVSIASLKANPNQIPQKQGVYVVLFPFDKEPNFLQTGTGGFFKDKDPNVTISELESKWLSGTDIIYIGKAGGSSSKATLRSRLTQYQKFGMGMKVGHWGGRYIWQLANSDSLIICWKSTKQDARDVESEMIEQFKREHNGCRPFANLKD
;
A
#
# COMPACT_ATOMS: atom_id res chain seq x y z
N MET A 1 -4.91 14.78 -3.76
CA MET A 1 -5.57 13.53 -3.32
C MET A 1 -5.21 13.29 -1.85
N ASP A 2 -6.18 13.08 -1.01
CA ASP A 2 -6.02 12.80 0.41
C ASP A 2 -7.12 11.83 0.88
N SER A 3 -7.11 11.45 2.16
CA SER A 3 -8.08 10.50 2.73
C SER A 3 -9.53 10.98 2.61
N SER A 4 -9.78 12.29 2.71
CA SER A 4 -11.13 12.87 2.55
C SER A 4 -11.65 12.66 1.13
N ILE A 5 -10.82 12.92 0.12
CA ILE A 5 -11.17 12.72 -1.29
C ILE A 5 -11.38 11.23 -1.58
N LEU A 6 -10.57 10.35 -1.01
CA LEU A 6 -10.77 8.90 -1.16
C LEU A 6 -12.14 8.48 -0.62
N ARG A 7 -12.56 8.98 0.53
CA ARG A 7 -13.90 8.69 1.08
C ARG A 7 -15.00 9.16 0.14
N GLN A 8 -14.90 10.38 -0.39
CA GLN A 8 -15.86 10.93 -1.36
C GLN A 8 -15.91 10.10 -2.64
N ASN A 9 -14.81 9.47 -3.03
CA ASN A 9 -14.71 8.64 -4.23
C ASN A 9 -15.10 7.17 -3.99
N GLY A 10 -15.72 6.85 -2.84
CA GLY A 10 -16.27 5.53 -2.57
C GLY A 10 -15.28 4.52 -1.99
N PHE A 11 -14.12 4.97 -1.50
CA PHE A 11 -13.24 4.09 -0.74
C PHE A 11 -13.86 3.75 0.61
N GLU A 12 -13.66 2.51 1.03
CA GLU A 12 -14.17 1.94 2.27
C GLU A 12 -13.01 1.41 3.12
N GLY A 13 -13.31 0.98 4.34
CA GLY A 13 -12.35 0.45 5.29
C GLY A 13 -11.80 1.56 6.18
N PHE A 14 -10.67 2.13 5.83
CA PHE A 14 -9.95 3.10 6.67
C PHE A 14 -9.65 2.52 8.05
N VAL A 15 -9.13 1.31 8.06
CA VAL A 15 -8.81 0.54 9.25
C VAL A 15 -7.32 0.31 9.35
N SER A 16 -6.82 0.10 10.56
CA SER A 16 -5.40 -0.20 10.75
C SER A 16 -5.04 -1.58 10.19
N ILE A 17 -3.77 -1.76 9.85
CA ILE A 17 -3.24 -3.07 9.46
C ILE A 17 -3.47 -4.09 10.56
N ALA A 18 -3.30 -3.71 11.83
CA ALA A 18 -3.60 -4.58 12.97
C ALA A 18 -5.07 -5.05 12.99
N SER A 19 -6.01 -4.17 12.69
CA SER A 19 -7.44 -4.50 12.58
C SER A 19 -7.71 -5.49 11.45
N LEU A 20 -7.06 -5.34 10.31
CA LEU A 20 -7.20 -6.29 9.20
C LEU A 20 -6.67 -7.67 9.54
N LYS A 21 -5.56 -7.76 10.26
CA LYS A 21 -5.01 -9.05 10.74
C LYS A 21 -6.01 -9.77 11.65
N ALA A 22 -6.71 -9.03 12.50
CA ALA A 22 -7.71 -9.59 13.41
C ALA A 22 -9.00 -9.99 12.70
N ASN A 23 -9.39 -9.29 11.63
CA ASN A 23 -10.63 -9.55 10.88
C ASN A 23 -10.44 -9.31 9.38
N PRO A 24 -9.86 -10.27 8.65
CA PRO A 24 -9.65 -10.15 7.21
C PRO A 24 -10.95 -10.23 6.39
N ASN A 25 -12.04 -10.74 6.97
CA ASN A 25 -13.31 -10.94 6.27
C ASN A 25 -14.04 -9.64 5.94
N GLN A 26 -13.65 -8.52 6.52
CA GLN A 26 -14.20 -7.21 6.16
C GLN A 26 -13.79 -6.76 4.74
N ILE A 27 -12.75 -7.34 4.16
CA ILE A 27 -12.27 -7.00 2.82
C ILE A 27 -13.08 -7.78 1.77
N PRO A 28 -13.61 -7.11 0.72
CA PRO A 28 -14.42 -7.80 -0.29
C PRO A 28 -13.61 -8.77 -1.17
N GLN A 29 -14.25 -9.85 -1.60
CA GLN A 29 -13.69 -10.83 -2.54
C GLN A 29 -13.94 -10.40 -3.99
N LYS A 30 -13.53 -9.19 -4.34
CA LYS A 30 -13.70 -8.57 -5.65
C LYS A 30 -12.39 -7.92 -6.09
N GLN A 31 -12.25 -7.69 -7.39
CA GLN A 31 -11.16 -6.86 -7.90
C GLN A 31 -11.29 -5.42 -7.40
N GLY A 32 -10.20 -4.71 -7.32
CA GLY A 32 -10.23 -3.31 -6.96
C GLY A 32 -8.85 -2.72 -6.69
N VAL A 33 -8.87 -1.53 -6.13
CA VAL A 33 -7.69 -0.79 -5.73
C VAL A 33 -7.68 -0.57 -4.22
N TYR A 34 -6.50 -0.40 -3.67
CA TYR A 34 -6.34 -0.10 -2.24
C TYR A 34 -5.24 0.93 -2.04
N VAL A 35 -5.32 1.63 -0.94
CA VAL A 35 -4.38 2.70 -0.59
C VAL A 35 -3.93 2.49 0.85
N VAL A 36 -2.63 2.67 1.08
CA VAL A 36 -2.05 2.70 2.42
C VAL A 36 -1.77 4.14 2.79
N LEU A 37 -2.23 4.52 3.97
CA LEU A 37 -2.12 5.87 4.50
C LEU A 37 -1.19 5.89 5.72
N PHE A 38 -0.40 6.96 5.82
CA PHE A 38 0.39 7.29 7.00
C PHE A 38 -0.39 8.32 7.82
N PRO A 39 -1.05 7.91 8.93
CA PRO A 39 -2.04 8.74 9.62
C PRO A 39 -1.42 9.70 10.64
N PHE A 40 -0.09 9.83 10.67
CA PHE A 40 0.61 10.57 11.72
C PHE A 40 1.02 11.95 11.23
N ASP A 41 0.84 12.95 12.08
CA ASP A 41 1.34 14.31 11.88
C ASP A 41 2.74 14.44 12.48
N LYS A 42 3.67 13.65 11.96
CA LYS A 42 5.07 13.61 12.39
C LYS A 42 5.95 13.02 11.29
N GLU A 43 7.26 13.25 11.40
CA GLU A 43 8.23 12.59 10.52
C GLU A 43 8.19 11.06 10.70
N PRO A 44 8.40 10.29 9.63
CA PRO A 44 8.47 8.85 9.73
C PRO A 44 9.71 8.39 10.49
N ASN A 45 9.60 7.26 11.18
CA ASN A 45 10.73 6.58 11.78
C ASN A 45 11.00 5.30 10.98
N PHE A 46 12.11 5.26 10.26
CA PHE A 46 12.49 4.12 9.45
C PHE A 46 13.34 3.13 10.24
N LEU A 47 13.08 1.83 10.00
CA LEU A 47 13.85 0.74 10.57
C LEU A 47 14.98 0.35 9.62
N GLN A 48 16.17 0.06 10.16
CA GLN A 48 17.27 -0.51 9.37
C GLN A 48 16.89 -1.88 8.81
N THR A 49 16.22 -2.69 9.63
CA THR A 49 15.65 -3.97 9.23
C THR A 49 14.16 -3.95 9.55
N GLY A 50 13.34 -4.03 8.51
CA GLY A 50 11.89 -4.09 8.64
C GLY A 50 11.37 -5.50 8.83
N THR A 51 10.04 -5.65 8.71
CA THR A 51 9.35 -6.92 8.95
C THR A 51 9.03 -7.70 7.67
N GLY A 52 9.33 -7.14 6.49
CA GLY A 52 9.06 -7.79 5.21
C GLY A 52 9.80 -9.10 4.98
N GLY A 53 9.20 -10.00 4.20
CA GLY A 53 9.76 -11.31 3.91
C GLY A 53 10.81 -11.31 2.79
N PHE A 54 11.65 -12.34 2.79
CA PHE A 54 12.65 -12.59 1.74
C PHE A 54 12.00 -13.37 0.60
N PHE A 55 11.37 -12.67 -0.33
CA PHE A 55 10.74 -13.30 -1.48
C PHE A 55 11.78 -13.68 -2.54
N LYS A 56 11.81 -14.94 -2.95
CA LYS A 56 12.81 -15.49 -3.89
C LYS A 56 14.26 -15.21 -3.42
N ASP A 57 14.48 -15.35 -2.11
CA ASP A 57 15.78 -15.12 -1.44
C ASP A 57 16.34 -13.70 -1.58
N LYS A 58 15.49 -12.73 -1.95
CA LYS A 58 15.86 -11.30 -2.02
C LYS A 58 15.57 -10.61 -0.71
N ASP A 59 16.52 -9.83 -0.23
CA ASP A 59 16.35 -8.96 0.93
C ASP A 59 15.37 -7.83 0.58
N PRO A 60 14.24 -7.69 1.29
CA PRO A 60 13.29 -6.60 1.06
C PRO A 60 13.78 -5.26 1.60
N ASN A 61 14.80 -5.26 2.45
CA ASN A 61 15.27 -4.05 3.12
C ASN A 61 16.19 -3.24 2.21
N VAL A 62 16.06 -1.93 2.34
CA VAL A 62 16.95 -0.95 1.71
C VAL A 62 17.53 -0.04 2.80
N THR A 63 18.51 0.79 2.46
CA THR A 63 19.11 1.72 3.42
C THR A 63 18.08 2.77 3.86
N ILE A 64 18.24 3.27 5.09
CA ILE A 64 17.41 4.37 5.60
C ILE A 64 17.54 5.59 4.70
N SER A 65 18.74 5.88 4.20
CA SER A 65 18.97 6.97 3.26
C SER A 65 18.13 6.86 1.99
N GLU A 66 17.95 5.66 1.45
CA GLU A 66 17.08 5.43 0.28
C GLU A 66 15.61 5.68 0.63
N LEU A 67 15.14 5.20 1.79
CA LEU A 67 13.77 5.44 2.25
C LEU A 67 13.51 6.95 2.44
N GLU A 68 14.43 7.65 3.08
CA GLU A 68 14.33 9.10 3.26
C GLU A 68 14.25 9.83 1.92
N SER A 69 15.01 9.40 0.92
CA SER A 69 15.01 10.01 -0.41
C SER A 69 13.69 9.86 -1.15
N LYS A 70 12.87 8.87 -0.79
CA LYS A 70 11.56 8.59 -1.41
C LYS A 70 10.39 9.17 -0.62
N TRP A 71 10.62 9.57 0.62
CA TRP A 71 9.56 10.11 1.46
C TRP A 71 9.05 11.45 0.92
N LEU A 72 7.73 11.59 0.88
CA LEU A 72 7.06 12.84 0.50
C LEU A 72 6.34 13.41 1.71
N SER A 73 6.73 14.62 2.11
CA SER A 73 5.99 15.38 3.11
C SER A 73 4.75 16.02 2.49
N GLY A 74 3.72 16.26 3.30
CA GLY A 74 2.50 16.95 2.87
C GLY A 74 1.45 16.05 2.24
N THR A 75 1.64 14.74 2.25
CA THR A 75 0.64 13.76 1.84
C THR A 75 0.58 12.61 2.84
N ASP A 76 -0.61 12.10 3.10
CA ASP A 76 -0.82 10.90 3.90
C ASP A 76 -0.82 9.61 3.07
N ILE A 77 -0.90 9.72 1.74
CA ILE A 77 -0.89 8.56 0.83
C ILE A 77 0.56 8.09 0.63
N ILE A 78 0.85 6.87 1.04
CA ILE A 78 2.20 6.29 0.93
C ILE A 78 2.29 5.11 -0.03
N TYR A 79 1.17 4.50 -0.41
CA TYR A 79 1.15 3.41 -1.39
C TYR A 79 -0.23 3.28 -2.03
N ILE A 80 -0.24 3.04 -3.34
CA ILE A 80 -1.43 2.72 -4.13
C ILE A 80 -1.19 1.36 -4.78
N GLY A 81 -2.12 0.43 -4.59
CA GLY A 81 -2.01 -0.92 -5.14
C GLY A 81 -3.32 -1.41 -5.72
N LYS A 82 -3.26 -2.56 -6.40
CA LYS A 82 -4.42 -3.18 -7.01
C LYS A 82 -4.51 -4.67 -6.67
N ALA A 83 -5.70 -5.19 -6.86
CA ALA A 83 -5.98 -6.63 -6.82
C ALA A 83 -6.89 -7.00 -7.99
N GLY A 84 -6.49 -8.03 -8.75
CA GLY A 84 -7.25 -8.48 -9.91
C GLY A 84 -6.96 -7.68 -11.17
N GLY A 85 -7.92 -7.70 -12.07
CA GLY A 85 -7.83 -7.18 -13.42
C GLY A 85 -7.88 -8.30 -14.45
N SER A 86 -7.78 -7.95 -15.74
CA SER A 86 -7.91 -8.91 -16.86
C SER A 86 -6.87 -10.02 -16.86
N SER A 87 -5.70 -9.81 -16.24
CA SER A 87 -4.59 -10.76 -16.21
C SER A 87 -4.42 -11.49 -14.86
N SER A 88 -5.34 -11.28 -13.91
CA SER A 88 -5.21 -11.85 -12.57
C SER A 88 -6.58 -12.16 -11.96
N LYS A 89 -6.68 -13.30 -11.27
CA LYS A 89 -7.87 -13.69 -10.50
C LYS A 89 -7.83 -13.23 -9.05
N ALA A 90 -6.81 -12.47 -8.65
CA ALA A 90 -6.69 -11.98 -7.28
C ALA A 90 -7.88 -11.07 -6.91
N THR A 91 -8.27 -11.12 -5.65
CA THR A 91 -9.27 -10.22 -5.08
C THR A 91 -8.60 -9.27 -4.09
N LEU A 92 -9.30 -8.22 -3.70
CA LEU A 92 -8.83 -7.32 -2.64
C LEU A 92 -8.49 -8.12 -1.37
N ARG A 93 -9.36 -9.04 -0.96
CA ARG A 93 -9.12 -9.90 0.22
C ARG A 93 -7.86 -10.75 0.04
N SER A 94 -7.73 -11.47 -1.06
CA SER A 94 -6.55 -12.33 -1.28
C SER A 94 -5.26 -11.53 -1.37
N ARG A 95 -5.29 -10.40 -2.05
CA ARG A 95 -4.10 -9.55 -2.23
C ARG A 95 -3.66 -8.88 -0.95
N LEU A 96 -4.58 -8.30 -0.19
CA LEU A 96 -4.27 -7.66 1.09
C LEU A 96 -3.85 -8.68 2.15
N THR A 97 -4.44 -9.87 2.16
CA THR A 97 -3.98 -10.97 3.02
C THR A 97 -2.53 -11.35 2.68
N GLN A 98 -2.20 -11.47 1.39
CA GLN A 98 -0.84 -11.75 0.94
C GLN A 98 0.13 -10.62 1.36
N TYR A 99 -0.28 -9.37 1.24
CA TYR A 99 0.52 -8.21 1.65
C TYR A 99 0.84 -8.25 3.14
N GLN A 100 -0.15 -8.57 3.97
CA GLN A 100 0.06 -8.72 5.41
C GLN A 100 1.01 -9.88 5.73
N LYS A 101 0.86 -11.02 5.07
CA LYS A 101 1.77 -12.18 5.24
C LYS A 101 3.22 -11.79 4.88
N PHE A 102 3.41 -11.05 3.82
CA PHE A 102 4.73 -10.50 3.47
C PHE A 102 5.28 -9.64 4.60
N GLY A 103 4.47 -8.75 5.16
CA GLY A 103 4.83 -7.90 6.29
C GLY A 103 5.07 -8.64 7.60
N MET A 104 4.66 -9.91 7.69
CA MET A 104 4.94 -10.81 8.82
C MET A 104 6.21 -11.65 8.60
N GLY A 105 6.97 -11.38 7.55
CA GLY A 105 8.19 -12.11 7.24
C GLY A 105 8.01 -13.37 6.41
N MET A 106 6.81 -13.64 5.90
CA MET A 106 6.55 -14.81 5.07
C MET A 106 7.06 -14.61 3.65
N LYS A 107 7.53 -15.68 3.02
CA LYS A 107 8.07 -15.68 1.64
C LYS A 107 6.94 -15.72 0.61
N VAL A 108 6.20 -14.63 0.48
CA VAL A 108 5.09 -14.50 -0.46
C VAL A 108 5.28 -13.31 -1.39
N GLY A 109 4.61 -13.34 -2.55
CA GLY A 109 4.81 -12.36 -3.62
C GLY A 109 4.07 -11.04 -3.42
N HIS A 110 4.60 -10.15 -2.63
CA HIS A 110 4.15 -8.75 -2.58
C HIS A 110 5.34 -7.79 -2.51
N TRP A 111 6.22 -7.90 -3.48
CA TRP A 111 7.48 -7.17 -3.49
C TRP A 111 7.32 -5.66 -3.74
N GLY A 112 6.34 -5.28 -4.54
CA GLY A 112 6.18 -3.90 -5.02
C GLY A 112 5.91 -2.86 -3.93
N GLY A 113 5.29 -3.24 -2.82
CA GLY A 113 4.97 -2.35 -1.70
C GLY A 113 5.85 -2.58 -0.48
N ARG A 114 7.03 -3.14 -0.63
CA ARG A 114 7.86 -3.59 0.50
C ARG A 114 8.34 -2.47 1.43
N TYR A 115 8.44 -1.23 0.97
CA TYR A 115 8.98 -0.13 1.78
C TYR A 115 8.15 0.19 3.02
N ILE A 116 6.84 -0.05 3.00
CA ILE A 116 6.01 0.25 4.18
C ILE A 116 6.41 -0.56 5.40
N TRP A 117 6.99 -1.74 5.19
CA TRP A 117 7.38 -2.64 6.27
C TRP A 117 8.69 -2.25 6.96
N GLN A 118 9.39 -1.24 6.45
CA GLN A 118 10.50 -0.57 7.12
C GLN A 118 10.09 0.70 7.88
N LEU A 119 8.80 1.01 7.93
CA LEU A 119 8.27 2.03 8.83
C LEU A 119 8.06 1.42 10.22
N ALA A 120 8.54 2.12 11.26
CA ALA A 120 8.20 1.76 12.64
C ALA A 120 6.68 1.88 12.82
N ASN A 121 6.10 0.99 13.62
CA ASN A 121 4.67 0.94 13.87
C ASN A 121 3.82 0.74 12.60
N SER A 122 4.30 -0.07 11.66
CA SER A 122 3.56 -0.37 10.42
C SER A 122 2.16 -0.95 10.68
N ASP A 123 1.92 -1.63 11.80
CA ASP A 123 0.61 -2.12 12.20
C ASP A 123 -0.44 -0.99 12.43
N SER A 124 0.01 0.21 12.66
CA SER A 124 -0.84 1.39 12.85
C SER A 124 -1.12 2.16 11.56
N LEU A 125 -0.52 1.78 10.43
CA LEU A 125 -0.86 2.33 9.13
C LEU A 125 -2.31 2.00 8.78
N ILE A 126 -2.95 2.89 8.03
CA ILE A 126 -4.36 2.74 7.65
C ILE A 126 -4.44 2.19 6.23
N ILE A 127 -5.33 1.25 6.01
CA ILE A 127 -5.65 0.75 4.66
C ILE A 127 -7.11 1.05 4.35
N CYS A 128 -7.35 1.51 3.13
CA CYS A 128 -8.68 1.61 2.55
C CYS A 128 -8.70 0.97 1.16
N TRP A 129 -9.88 0.63 0.67
CA TRP A 129 -10.04 -0.08 -0.60
C TRP A 129 -11.32 0.34 -1.30
N LYS A 130 -11.36 0.03 -2.59
CA LYS A 130 -12.53 0.25 -3.44
C LYS A 130 -12.63 -0.87 -4.46
N SER A 131 -13.77 -1.57 -4.49
CA SER A 131 -14.10 -2.50 -5.57
C SER A 131 -14.35 -1.71 -6.86
N THR A 132 -13.87 -2.21 -7.99
CA THR A 132 -14.01 -1.53 -9.28
C THR A 132 -14.72 -2.41 -10.28
N LYS A 133 -15.56 -1.79 -11.15
CA LYS A 133 -16.12 -2.43 -12.34
C LYS A 133 -15.14 -2.37 -13.51
N GLN A 134 -14.40 -1.28 -13.60
CA GLN A 134 -13.28 -1.11 -14.54
C GLN A 134 -12.12 -2.02 -14.13
N ASP A 135 -11.25 -2.34 -15.09
CA ASP A 135 -10.04 -3.10 -14.81
C ASP A 135 -9.23 -2.40 -13.71
N ALA A 136 -8.91 -3.14 -12.66
CA ALA A 136 -8.21 -2.59 -11.49
C ALA A 136 -6.84 -2.00 -11.86
N ARG A 137 -6.17 -2.55 -12.88
CA ARG A 137 -4.90 -2.01 -13.39
C ARG A 137 -5.05 -0.61 -13.94
N ASP A 138 -6.11 -0.37 -14.72
CA ASP A 138 -6.35 0.95 -15.30
C ASP A 138 -6.66 1.98 -14.22
N VAL A 139 -7.50 1.61 -13.25
CA VAL A 139 -7.84 2.48 -12.12
C VAL A 139 -6.60 2.79 -11.28
N GLU A 140 -5.76 1.81 -10.97
CA GLU A 140 -4.49 2.02 -10.26
C GLU A 140 -3.59 2.99 -11.02
N SER A 141 -3.40 2.77 -12.32
CA SER A 141 -2.56 3.64 -13.16
C SER A 141 -3.08 5.08 -13.19
N GLU A 142 -4.37 5.28 -13.33
CA GLU A 142 -4.98 6.61 -13.28
C GLU A 142 -4.74 7.30 -11.94
N MET A 143 -4.88 6.57 -10.84
CA MET A 143 -4.65 7.12 -9.50
C MET A 143 -3.18 7.51 -9.30
N ILE A 144 -2.24 6.68 -9.75
CA ILE A 144 -0.81 6.99 -9.64
C ILE A 144 -0.46 8.22 -10.50
N GLU A 145 -0.99 8.31 -11.71
CA GLU A 145 -0.77 9.47 -12.58
C GLU A 145 -1.40 10.74 -12.00
N GLN A 146 -2.58 10.66 -11.39
CA GLN A 146 -3.16 11.80 -10.69
C GLN A 146 -2.27 12.23 -9.51
N PHE A 147 -1.82 11.29 -8.71
CA PHE A 147 -0.91 11.57 -7.59
C PHE A 147 0.37 12.27 -8.07
N LYS A 148 0.98 11.78 -9.14
CA LYS A 148 2.18 12.38 -9.73
C LYS A 148 1.94 13.83 -10.19
N ARG A 149 0.80 14.11 -10.81
CA ARG A 149 0.45 15.49 -11.21
C ARG A 149 0.35 16.44 -10.03
N GLU A 150 -0.15 15.95 -8.90
CA GLU A 150 -0.31 16.74 -7.68
C GLU A 150 1.01 16.88 -6.87
N HIS A 151 2.02 16.06 -7.16
CA HIS A 151 3.27 15.98 -6.39
C HIS A 151 4.53 16.10 -7.25
N ASN A 152 4.51 17.00 -8.23
CA ASN A 152 5.68 17.33 -9.07
C ASN A 152 6.32 16.11 -9.76
N GLY A 153 5.49 15.15 -10.18
CA GLY A 153 5.94 13.94 -10.87
C GLY A 153 6.40 12.82 -9.93
N CYS A 154 6.34 13.03 -8.63
CA CYS A 154 6.74 12.01 -7.65
C CYS A 154 5.63 10.98 -7.42
N ARG A 155 6.02 9.71 -7.29
CA ARG A 155 5.11 8.62 -6.88
C ARG A 155 4.88 8.63 -5.37
N PRO A 156 3.82 7.96 -4.88
CA PRO A 156 3.73 7.65 -3.46
C PRO A 156 4.99 6.91 -2.96
N PHE A 157 5.34 7.12 -1.71
CA PHE A 157 6.59 6.65 -1.09
C PHE A 157 6.96 5.20 -1.43
N ALA A 158 6.00 4.28 -1.32
CA ALA A 158 6.26 2.86 -1.51
C ALA A 158 5.94 2.32 -2.91
N ASN A 159 5.51 3.17 -3.85
CA ASN A 159 5.35 2.78 -5.24
C ASN A 159 6.70 2.85 -5.97
N LEU A 160 7.29 1.70 -6.25
CA LEU A 160 8.64 1.61 -6.84
C LEU A 160 8.63 1.71 -8.36
N LYS A 161 7.49 1.46 -8.96
CA LYS A 161 7.23 1.60 -10.41
C LYS A 161 5.74 1.89 -10.64
N ASP A 162 5.41 2.32 -11.84
CA ASP A 162 4.02 2.53 -12.28
C ASP A 162 3.33 1.20 -12.59
#